data_abea584417e57280340dd31638790a5c
#
_entry.id   abea584417e57280340dd31638790a5c
#
_cell.length_a   1.000
_cell.length_b   1.000
_cell.length_c   1.000
_cell.angle_alpha   90.00
_cell.angle_beta   90.00
_cell.angle_gamma   90.00
#
_symmetry.space_group_name_H-M   'P 1'
#
loop_
_entity.id
_entity.type
_entity.pdbx_description
1 polymer ?
#
loop_
_entity_poly.entity_id
_entity_poly.type
_entity_poly.pdbx_seq_one_letter_code
_entity_poly.pdbx_strand_id
1 'polypeptide(L)'
;DCSKDNSRDIISELAAKDGRIKPIFLEKNVGAAEARNVVIRQAKGKYIAFLDSDDFWESQKLEKQLSFMKDKDIAFSFSTYQLISEDGENLTNIIKAPQKMTYHSYLKNTIIGCLTVIIDREKTGDFEMPNIHSSHDMALWLLIMKRGFSAYGLDENLAKYRVVSSSNTANKTKAAKEVWDVYRKVEKLNIFYSAICFFGYAFNAIKKRM
;
A
#
# COMPACT_ATOMS: atom_id res chain seq x y z
N ASP A 1 -3.03 -6.43 -15.75
CA ASP A 1 -2.54 -5.27 -16.50
C ASP A 1 -1.76 -5.72 -17.73
N CYS A 2 -2.44 -6.47 -18.64
CA CYS A 2 -1.89 -6.96 -19.92
C CYS A 2 -0.64 -7.85 -19.77
N SER A 3 -0.64 -8.79 -18.81
CA SER A 3 0.44 -9.77 -18.64
C SER A 3 0.64 -10.60 -19.91
N LYS A 4 1.90 -10.88 -20.25
CA LYS A 4 2.30 -11.62 -21.46
C LYS A 4 2.71 -13.07 -21.19
N ASP A 5 2.70 -13.45 -19.92
CA ASP A 5 2.96 -14.81 -19.45
C ASP A 5 1.65 -15.60 -19.24
N ASN A 6 1.71 -16.73 -18.59
CA ASN A 6 0.56 -17.59 -18.30
C ASN A 6 -0.32 -17.10 -17.13
N SER A 7 -0.12 -15.87 -16.60
CA SER A 7 -0.90 -15.34 -15.48
C SER A 7 -2.40 -15.30 -15.77
N ARG A 8 -2.80 -14.99 -17.03
CA ARG A 8 -4.22 -14.94 -17.41
C ARG A 8 -4.90 -16.30 -17.32
N ASP A 9 -4.22 -17.35 -17.75
CA ASP A 9 -4.75 -18.72 -17.72
C ASP A 9 -4.90 -19.20 -16.29
N ILE A 10 -3.88 -18.99 -15.44
CA ILE A 10 -3.91 -19.32 -14.03
C ILE A 10 -5.06 -18.62 -13.30
N ILE A 11 -5.22 -17.31 -13.53
CA ILE A 11 -6.30 -16.53 -12.91
C ILE A 11 -7.67 -17.02 -13.40
N SER A 12 -7.81 -17.34 -14.68
CA SER A 12 -9.07 -17.87 -15.25
C SER A 12 -9.44 -19.21 -14.64
N GLU A 13 -8.48 -20.10 -14.46
CA GLU A 13 -8.70 -21.39 -13.79
C GLU A 13 -9.14 -21.23 -12.34
N LEU A 14 -8.51 -20.32 -11.60
CA LEU A 14 -8.88 -20.03 -10.23
C LEU A 14 -10.29 -19.43 -10.14
N ALA A 15 -10.61 -18.49 -11.03
CA ALA A 15 -11.93 -17.89 -11.09
C ALA A 15 -13.05 -18.88 -11.47
N ALA A 16 -12.73 -19.90 -12.28
CA ALA A 16 -13.67 -20.98 -12.60
C ALA A 16 -13.97 -21.88 -11.38
N LYS A 17 -13.00 -22.02 -10.46
CA LYS A 17 -13.13 -22.82 -9.23
C LYS A 17 -13.77 -22.06 -8.07
N ASP A 18 -13.62 -20.74 -8.02
CA ASP A 18 -14.13 -19.91 -6.93
C ASP A 18 -14.80 -18.65 -7.48
N GLY A 19 -16.12 -18.64 -7.44
CA GLY A 19 -16.94 -17.53 -7.93
C GLY A 19 -16.75 -16.18 -7.19
N ARG A 20 -16.00 -16.15 -6.09
CA ARG A 20 -15.60 -14.91 -5.42
C ARG A 20 -14.48 -14.18 -6.18
N ILE A 21 -13.69 -14.91 -6.96
CA ILE A 21 -12.62 -14.34 -7.80
C ILE A 21 -13.26 -13.71 -9.02
N LYS A 22 -13.04 -12.41 -9.18
CA LYS A 22 -13.57 -11.61 -10.30
C LYS A 22 -12.40 -11.03 -11.11
N PRO A 23 -11.90 -11.76 -12.13
CA PRO A 23 -10.77 -11.30 -12.92
C PRO A 23 -11.18 -10.12 -13.83
N ILE A 24 -10.27 -9.15 -13.97
CA ILE A 24 -10.38 -8.07 -14.93
C ILE A 24 -9.12 -8.07 -15.78
N PHE A 25 -9.27 -8.38 -17.06
CA PHE A 25 -8.17 -8.43 -18.01
C PHE A 25 -8.16 -7.17 -18.88
N LEU A 26 -7.15 -6.32 -18.67
CA LEU A 26 -6.99 -5.11 -19.46
C LEU A 26 -6.37 -5.45 -20.83
N GLU A 27 -6.78 -4.73 -21.88
CA GLU A 27 -6.29 -4.93 -23.25
C GLU A 27 -4.89 -4.34 -23.47
N LYS A 28 -4.51 -3.35 -22.64
CA LYS A 28 -3.21 -2.68 -22.68
C LYS A 28 -2.66 -2.47 -21.28
N ASN A 29 -1.34 -2.37 -21.16
CA ASN A 29 -0.70 -1.98 -19.93
C ASN A 29 -0.99 -0.51 -19.63
N VAL A 30 -1.63 -0.25 -18.48
CA VAL A 30 -2.01 1.09 -18.03
C VAL A 30 -1.22 1.52 -16.79
N GLY A 31 -0.40 0.64 -16.24
CA GLY A 31 0.38 0.83 -15.03
C GLY A 31 -0.40 0.50 -13.75
N ALA A 32 0.35 0.21 -12.69
CA ALA A 32 -0.19 -0.35 -11.45
C ALA A 32 -1.25 0.54 -10.78
N ALA A 33 -1.11 1.87 -10.82
CA ALA A 33 -2.07 2.80 -10.26
C ALA A 33 -3.44 2.68 -10.95
N GLU A 34 -3.47 2.80 -12.28
CA GLU A 34 -4.71 2.75 -13.04
C GLU A 34 -5.31 1.35 -13.06
N ALA A 35 -4.50 0.30 -13.11
CA ALA A 35 -4.99 -1.07 -13.00
C ALA A 35 -5.72 -1.30 -11.65
N ARG A 36 -5.18 -0.77 -10.53
CA ARG A 36 -5.89 -0.81 -9.24
C ARG A 36 -7.15 0.05 -9.23
N ASN A 37 -7.13 1.23 -9.87
CA ASN A 37 -8.31 2.10 -9.96
C ASN A 37 -9.46 1.42 -10.70
N VAL A 38 -9.19 0.69 -11.79
CA VAL A 38 -10.21 -0.11 -12.49
C VAL A 38 -10.89 -1.08 -11.53
N VAL A 39 -10.13 -1.76 -10.66
CA VAL A 39 -10.69 -2.69 -9.66
C VAL A 39 -11.43 -1.93 -8.55
N ILE A 40 -10.88 -0.81 -8.05
CA ILE A 40 -11.50 0.00 -7.01
C ILE A 40 -12.88 0.50 -7.45
N ARG A 41 -13.01 0.98 -8.68
CA ARG A 41 -14.30 1.44 -9.26
C ARG A 41 -15.35 0.32 -9.36
N GLN A 42 -14.92 -0.92 -9.57
CA GLN A 42 -15.82 -2.08 -9.67
C GLN A 42 -16.09 -2.77 -8.33
N ALA A 43 -15.28 -2.51 -7.32
CA ALA A 43 -15.42 -3.12 -6.01
C ALA A 43 -16.76 -2.71 -5.35
N LYS A 44 -17.48 -3.69 -4.81
CA LYS A 44 -18.76 -3.49 -4.11
C LYS A 44 -18.65 -3.63 -2.60
N GLY A 45 -17.52 -4.11 -2.11
CA GLY A 45 -17.29 -4.35 -0.69
C GLY A 45 -17.15 -3.04 0.09
N LYS A 46 -17.59 -3.06 1.34
CA LYS A 46 -17.39 -1.98 2.30
C LYS A 46 -15.90 -1.71 2.55
N TYR A 47 -15.10 -2.76 2.64
CA TYR A 47 -13.67 -2.69 2.91
C TYR A 47 -12.88 -2.95 1.63
N ILE A 48 -11.88 -2.13 1.39
CA ILE A 48 -10.89 -2.30 0.32
C ILE A 48 -9.55 -2.64 0.95
N ALA A 49 -8.93 -3.72 0.48
CA ALA A 49 -7.59 -4.14 0.83
C ALA A 49 -6.79 -4.42 -0.44
N PHE A 50 -5.47 -4.33 -0.35
CA PHE A 50 -4.56 -4.46 -1.49
C PHE A 50 -3.56 -5.59 -1.24
N LEU A 51 -3.35 -6.41 -2.26
CA LEU A 51 -2.32 -7.45 -2.25
C LEU A 51 -1.69 -7.52 -3.63
N ASP A 52 -0.39 -7.32 -3.70
CA ASP A 52 0.38 -7.49 -4.93
C ASP A 52 0.68 -8.98 -5.16
N SER A 53 0.84 -9.39 -6.41
CA SER A 53 0.95 -10.81 -6.80
C SER A 53 2.20 -11.52 -6.29
N ASP A 54 3.20 -10.76 -5.85
CA ASP A 54 4.47 -11.23 -5.30
C ASP A 54 4.52 -11.24 -3.77
N ASP A 55 3.48 -10.70 -3.11
CA ASP A 55 3.37 -10.58 -1.67
C ASP A 55 2.45 -11.66 -1.06
N PHE A 56 2.47 -11.76 0.28
CA PHE A 56 1.62 -12.70 1.01
C PHE A 56 0.90 -12.07 2.19
N TRP A 57 -0.28 -12.59 2.47
CA TRP A 57 -0.98 -12.37 3.72
C TRP A 57 -0.96 -13.61 4.60
N GLU A 58 -0.85 -13.41 5.90
CA GLU A 58 -1.15 -14.46 6.86
C GLU A 58 -2.65 -14.79 6.82
N SER A 59 -3.00 -16.06 7.00
CA SER A 59 -4.39 -16.53 6.86
C SER A 59 -5.39 -15.79 7.75
N GLN A 60 -4.96 -15.29 8.90
CA GLN A 60 -5.77 -14.57 9.89
C GLN A 60 -5.82 -13.06 9.67
N LYS A 61 -5.13 -12.54 8.63
CA LYS A 61 -4.99 -11.08 8.46
C LYS A 61 -6.32 -10.35 8.39
N LEU A 62 -7.20 -10.79 7.51
CA LEU A 62 -8.48 -10.11 7.31
C LEU A 62 -9.34 -10.16 8.57
N GLU A 63 -9.42 -11.31 9.22
CA GLU A 63 -10.20 -11.48 10.45
C GLU A 63 -9.71 -10.54 11.55
N LYS A 64 -8.42 -10.58 11.88
CA LYS A 64 -7.83 -9.79 12.96
C LYS A 64 -7.90 -8.30 12.68
N GLN A 65 -7.56 -7.89 11.48
CA GLN A 65 -7.52 -6.46 11.15
C GLN A 65 -8.93 -5.87 11.02
N LEU A 66 -9.91 -6.62 10.53
CA LEU A 66 -11.31 -6.17 10.50
C LEU A 66 -11.92 -6.11 11.92
N SER A 67 -11.61 -7.06 12.81
CA SER A 67 -12.01 -6.97 14.21
C SER A 67 -11.45 -5.70 14.86
N PHE A 68 -10.15 -5.46 14.72
CA PHE A 68 -9.48 -4.25 15.21
C PHE A 68 -10.15 -2.96 14.70
N MET A 69 -10.53 -2.91 13.43
CA MET A 69 -11.21 -1.76 12.84
C MET A 69 -12.61 -1.56 13.40
N LYS A 70 -13.37 -2.64 13.58
CA LYS A 70 -14.73 -2.59 14.12
C LYS A 70 -14.75 -2.20 15.59
N ASP A 71 -13.90 -2.82 16.41
CA ASP A 71 -13.85 -2.60 17.86
C ASP A 71 -13.47 -1.16 18.22
N LYS A 72 -12.70 -0.50 17.37
CA LYS A 72 -12.22 0.87 17.59
C LYS A 72 -12.84 1.91 16.65
N ASP A 73 -13.81 1.52 15.86
CA ASP A 73 -14.48 2.38 14.87
C ASP A 73 -13.52 3.05 13.86
N ILE A 74 -12.47 2.32 13.43
CA ILE A 74 -11.39 2.80 12.57
C ILE A 74 -11.80 2.74 11.09
N ALA A 75 -11.57 3.81 10.35
CA ALA A 75 -11.81 3.89 8.91
C ALA A 75 -10.61 3.48 8.05
N PHE A 76 -9.37 3.62 8.56
CA PHE A 76 -8.15 3.33 7.84
C PHE A 76 -7.15 2.64 8.78
N SER A 77 -6.81 1.40 8.48
CA SER A 77 -5.85 0.61 9.26
C SER A 77 -4.74 0.03 8.40
N PHE A 78 -3.63 -0.30 9.06
CA PHE A 78 -2.51 -1.05 8.48
C PHE A 78 -1.88 -1.96 9.54
N SER A 79 -1.11 -2.96 9.12
CA SER A 79 -0.50 -3.93 10.04
C SER A 79 1.02 -3.89 9.97
N THR A 80 1.68 -4.46 10.98
CA THR A 80 3.08 -4.89 10.91
C THR A 80 3.25 -5.89 9.78
N TYR A 81 4.42 -5.90 9.14
CA TYR A 81 4.77 -6.83 8.08
C TYR A 81 6.25 -7.24 8.15
N GLN A 82 6.56 -8.39 7.60
CA GLN A 82 7.91 -8.92 7.50
C GLN A 82 8.41 -8.84 6.07
N LEU A 83 9.71 -8.58 5.91
CA LEU A 83 10.36 -8.69 4.62
C LEU A 83 10.70 -10.17 4.36
N ILE A 84 10.51 -10.60 3.12
CA ILE A 84 10.97 -11.90 2.64
C ILE A 84 11.87 -11.73 1.43
N SER A 85 12.78 -12.69 1.22
CA SER A 85 13.64 -12.73 0.05
C SER A 85 12.85 -13.04 -1.23
N GLU A 86 13.51 -12.98 -2.37
CA GLU A 86 12.93 -13.36 -3.66
C GLU A 86 12.48 -14.83 -3.67
N ASP A 87 13.23 -15.71 -2.97
CA ASP A 87 12.90 -17.14 -2.82
C ASP A 87 11.82 -17.42 -1.75
N GLY A 88 11.36 -16.40 -1.05
CA GLY A 88 10.29 -16.51 -0.04
C GLY A 88 10.78 -16.80 1.38
N GLU A 89 12.09 -16.79 1.63
CA GLU A 89 12.61 -16.95 2.99
C GLU A 89 12.39 -15.69 3.83
N ASN A 90 12.09 -15.88 5.11
CA ASN A 90 11.91 -14.76 6.02
C ASN A 90 13.24 -14.04 6.25
N LEU A 91 13.26 -12.73 5.98
CA LEU A 91 14.35 -11.86 6.39
C LEU A 91 14.15 -11.41 7.84
N THR A 92 15.22 -11.01 8.49
CA THR A 92 15.19 -10.56 9.90
C THR A 92 14.40 -9.27 10.12
N ASN A 93 14.15 -8.50 9.05
CA ASN A 93 13.52 -7.19 9.14
C ASN A 93 12.01 -7.31 9.25
N ILE A 94 11.48 -6.98 10.43
CA ILE A 94 10.06 -6.78 10.69
C ILE A 94 9.80 -5.28 10.77
N ILE A 95 8.87 -4.80 9.98
CA ILE A 95 8.48 -3.40 9.93
C ILE A 95 7.24 -3.23 10.81
N LYS A 96 7.47 -2.75 12.03
CA LYS A 96 6.41 -2.57 13.02
C LYS A 96 5.49 -1.41 12.68
N ALA A 97 4.20 -1.65 12.78
CA ALA A 97 3.17 -0.64 12.60
C ALA A 97 3.13 0.30 13.82
N PRO A 98 3.43 1.61 13.68
CA PRO A 98 3.17 2.56 14.75
C PRO A 98 1.67 2.65 15.02
N GLN A 99 1.29 2.91 16.27
CA GLN A 99 -0.10 2.90 16.72
C GLN A 99 -1.00 3.83 15.90
N LYS A 100 -0.48 4.98 15.45
CA LYS A 100 -1.24 5.99 14.68
C LYS A 100 -0.34 6.77 13.76
N MET A 101 -0.80 6.97 12.53
CA MET A 101 -0.18 7.87 11.56
C MET A 101 -1.19 8.94 11.13
N THR A 102 -0.79 10.20 11.26
CA THR A 102 -1.51 11.35 10.76
C THR A 102 -0.88 11.84 9.45
N TYR A 103 -1.53 12.73 8.71
CA TYR A 103 -1.00 13.36 7.52
C TYR A 103 0.45 13.88 7.71
N HIS A 104 0.66 14.68 8.76
CA HIS A 104 1.97 15.29 9.03
C HIS A 104 3.04 14.29 9.47
N SER A 105 2.67 13.23 10.22
CA SER A 105 3.62 12.19 10.61
C SER A 105 3.96 11.28 9.43
N TYR A 106 2.99 10.99 8.55
CA TYR A 106 3.19 10.14 7.39
C TYR A 106 4.05 10.81 6.31
N LEU A 107 3.93 12.12 6.11
CA LEU A 107 4.87 12.87 5.26
C LEU A 107 6.34 12.67 5.67
N LYS A 108 6.62 12.44 6.96
CA LYS A 108 7.97 12.25 7.49
C LYS A 108 8.38 10.79 7.62
N ASN A 109 7.44 9.85 7.48
CA ASN A 109 7.68 8.42 7.68
C ASN A 109 6.73 7.57 6.83
N THR A 110 7.14 7.24 5.61
CA THR A 110 6.38 6.43 4.66
C THR A 110 6.44 4.93 5.01
N ILE A 111 5.94 4.58 6.19
CA ILE A 111 6.07 3.22 6.75
C ILE A 111 4.95 2.27 6.33
N ILE A 112 3.83 2.80 5.82
CA ILE A 112 2.64 2.02 5.48
C ILE A 112 2.86 1.31 4.14
N GLY A 113 3.01 0.00 4.17
CA GLY A 113 3.08 -0.82 2.95
C GLY A 113 1.69 -1.08 2.37
N CYS A 114 1.56 -1.06 1.03
CA CYS A 114 0.29 -1.22 0.34
C CYS A 114 -0.45 -2.52 0.76
N LEU A 115 0.27 -3.64 0.83
CA LEU A 115 -0.24 -4.96 1.22
C LEU A 115 -0.79 -5.02 2.66
N THR A 116 -0.49 -4.03 3.51
CA THR A 116 -0.89 -4.02 4.93
C THR A 116 -2.21 -3.32 5.18
N VAL A 117 -2.70 -2.57 4.20
CA VAL A 117 -3.80 -1.61 4.36
C VAL A 117 -5.17 -2.25 4.23
N ILE A 118 -6.11 -1.80 5.06
CA ILE A 118 -7.56 -1.94 4.88
C ILE A 118 -8.24 -0.58 5.10
N ILE A 119 -9.14 -0.21 4.18
CA ILE A 119 -9.90 1.05 4.21
C ILE A 119 -11.39 0.74 4.22
N ASP A 120 -12.12 1.36 5.13
CA ASP A 120 -13.59 1.41 5.13
C ASP A 120 -14.05 2.53 4.19
N ARG A 121 -14.48 2.18 2.97
CA ARG A 121 -14.91 3.16 1.96
C ARG A 121 -16.24 3.83 2.29
N GLU A 122 -17.09 3.22 3.11
CA GLU A 122 -18.32 3.86 3.55
C GLU A 122 -18.05 5.06 4.45
N LYS A 123 -16.94 5.01 5.22
CA LYS A 123 -16.51 6.12 6.06
C LYS A 123 -15.66 7.14 5.30
N THR A 124 -14.69 6.66 4.54
CA THR A 124 -13.72 7.54 3.85
C THR A 124 -14.29 8.18 2.58
N GLY A 125 -15.39 7.66 2.05
CA GLY A 125 -15.89 7.98 0.73
C GLY A 125 -15.08 7.32 -0.40
N ASP A 126 -15.52 7.53 -1.63
CA ASP A 126 -14.83 7.01 -2.80
C ASP A 126 -13.42 7.61 -2.95
N PHE A 127 -12.50 6.78 -3.41
CA PHE A 127 -11.11 7.17 -3.64
C PHE A 127 -10.52 6.44 -4.84
N GLU A 128 -9.50 7.03 -5.41
CA GLU A 128 -8.66 6.43 -6.46
C GLU A 128 -7.19 6.75 -6.17
N MET A 129 -6.30 5.89 -6.60
CA MET A 129 -4.86 6.17 -6.56
C MET A 129 -4.54 7.26 -7.59
N PRO A 130 -3.81 8.33 -7.21
CA PRO A 130 -3.32 9.29 -8.19
C PRO A 130 -2.50 8.58 -9.28
N ASN A 131 -2.80 8.89 -10.54
CA ASN A 131 -2.13 8.26 -11.70
C ASN A 131 -0.73 8.84 -11.87
N ILE A 132 0.18 8.41 -11.01
CA ILE A 132 1.60 8.71 -11.04
C ILE A 132 2.38 7.40 -11.18
N HIS A 133 3.56 7.47 -11.76
CA HIS A 133 4.37 6.28 -12.10
C HIS A 133 4.69 5.38 -10.91
N SER A 134 4.96 5.98 -9.73
CA SER A 134 5.26 5.25 -8.50
C SER A 134 4.83 6.05 -7.27
N SER A 135 4.88 5.46 -6.08
CA SER A 135 4.41 6.08 -4.83
C SER A 135 2.92 6.51 -4.88
N HIS A 136 2.15 5.90 -5.76
CA HIS A 136 0.71 6.16 -5.90
C HIS A 136 -0.08 5.71 -4.66
N ASP A 137 0.39 4.69 -3.97
CA ASP A 137 -0.11 4.25 -2.67
C ASP A 137 0.14 5.31 -1.58
N MET A 138 1.36 5.84 -1.48
CA MET A 138 1.68 6.95 -0.58
C MET A 138 0.76 8.15 -0.84
N ALA A 139 0.56 8.51 -2.09
CA ALA A 139 -0.28 9.64 -2.48
C ALA A 139 -1.75 9.40 -2.11
N LEU A 140 -2.26 8.17 -2.25
CA LEU A 140 -3.61 7.80 -1.81
C LEU A 140 -3.74 7.88 -0.29
N TRP A 141 -2.76 7.39 0.47
CA TRP A 141 -2.81 7.48 1.93
C TRP A 141 -2.84 8.94 2.42
N LEU A 142 -2.03 9.79 1.82
CA LEU A 142 -2.06 11.24 2.09
C LEU A 142 -3.42 11.86 1.73
N LEU A 143 -4.02 11.48 0.60
CA LEU A 143 -5.34 11.95 0.21
C LEU A 143 -6.41 11.61 1.27
N ILE A 144 -6.42 10.36 1.75
CA ILE A 144 -7.36 9.91 2.79
C ILE A 144 -7.10 10.66 4.10
N MET A 145 -5.84 10.83 4.48
CA MET A 145 -5.48 11.55 5.70
C MET A 145 -5.85 13.04 5.63
N LYS A 146 -5.80 13.68 4.46
CA LYS A 146 -6.29 15.06 4.24
C LYS A 146 -7.79 15.21 4.43
N ARG A 147 -8.55 14.15 4.23
CA ARG A 147 -10.00 14.10 4.53
C ARG A 147 -10.30 14.03 6.04
N GLY A 148 -9.26 14.02 6.89
CA GLY A 148 -9.40 13.98 8.36
C GLY A 148 -9.20 12.59 8.97
N PHE A 149 -8.96 11.54 8.16
CA PHE A 149 -8.75 10.19 8.67
C PHE A 149 -7.29 9.95 9.03
N SER A 150 -7.05 9.41 10.23
CA SER A 150 -5.73 8.88 10.60
C SER A 150 -5.66 7.40 10.25
N ALA A 151 -4.47 6.92 9.88
CA ALA A 151 -4.23 5.48 9.77
C ALA A 151 -3.84 4.91 11.14
N TYR A 152 -4.43 3.79 11.52
CA TYR A 152 -4.16 3.12 12.79
C TYR A 152 -3.46 1.78 12.54
N GLY A 153 -2.34 1.60 13.25
CA GLY A 153 -1.51 0.40 13.14
C GLY A 153 -1.95 -0.70 14.10
N LEU A 154 -2.08 -1.90 13.56
CA LEU A 154 -2.18 -3.14 14.31
C LEU A 154 -0.77 -3.75 14.38
N ASP A 155 -0.16 -3.78 15.57
CA ASP A 155 1.19 -4.35 15.76
C ASP A 155 1.16 -5.88 15.81
N GLU A 156 0.61 -6.46 14.76
CA GLU A 156 0.67 -7.89 14.49
C GLU A 156 1.27 -8.12 13.09
N ASN A 157 2.20 -9.07 12.97
CA ASN A 157 2.83 -9.42 11.70
C ASN A 157 1.84 -10.25 10.85
N LEU A 158 1.10 -9.58 9.98
CA LEU A 158 0.01 -10.17 9.21
C LEU A 158 0.26 -10.19 7.69
N ALA A 159 1.41 -9.72 7.25
CA ALA A 159 1.75 -9.66 5.84
C ALA A 159 3.25 -9.86 5.61
N LYS A 160 3.61 -10.39 4.44
CA LYS A 160 5.00 -10.59 4.01
C LYS A 160 5.24 -9.87 2.70
N TYR A 161 6.18 -8.94 2.72
CA TYR A 161 6.58 -8.14 1.58
C TYR A 161 7.82 -8.76 0.92
N ARG A 162 7.72 -9.10 -0.35
CA ARG A 162 8.82 -9.67 -1.12
C ARG A 162 9.77 -8.59 -1.61
N VAL A 163 11.04 -8.73 -1.26
CA VAL A 163 12.12 -7.85 -1.75
C VAL A 163 12.72 -8.44 -3.00
N VAL A 164 12.44 -7.81 -4.14
CA VAL A 164 12.98 -8.21 -5.44
C VAL A 164 14.02 -7.19 -5.90
N SER A 165 15.16 -7.67 -6.36
CA SER A 165 16.29 -6.81 -6.78
C SER A 165 15.94 -5.86 -7.92
N SER A 166 14.99 -6.23 -8.78
CA SER A 166 14.47 -5.42 -9.89
C SER A 166 13.32 -4.48 -9.51
N SER A 167 12.89 -4.45 -8.23
CA SER A 167 11.75 -3.65 -7.79
C SER A 167 12.02 -2.14 -7.90
N ASN A 168 10.95 -1.35 -8.11
CA ASN A 168 11.05 0.12 -8.14
C ASN A 168 11.64 0.70 -6.84
N THR A 169 11.48 0.02 -5.71
CA THR A 169 12.00 0.43 -4.40
C THR A 169 13.45 0.02 -4.14
N ALA A 170 14.05 -0.83 -4.99
CA ALA A 170 15.44 -1.24 -4.86
C ALA A 170 16.41 -0.07 -5.07
N ASN A 171 16.10 0.84 -6.00
CA ASN A 171 16.90 2.04 -6.24
C ASN A 171 16.50 3.16 -5.27
N LYS A 172 17.32 3.36 -4.24
CA LYS A 172 17.07 4.32 -3.14
C LYS A 172 16.99 5.78 -3.59
N THR A 173 17.84 6.17 -4.54
CA THR A 173 17.84 7.53 -5.10
C THR A 173 16.58 7.81 -5.91
N LYS A 174 16.15 6.84 -6.70
CA LYS A 174 14.87 6.91 -7.42
C LYS A 174 13.70 7.02 -6.45
N ALA A 175 13.63 6.15 -5.44
CA ALA A 175 12.57 6.19 -4.42
C ALA A 175 12.53 7.52 -3.67
N ALA A 176 13.69 8.08 -3.30
CA ALA A 176 13.77 9.38 -2.65
C ALA A 176 13.25 10.52 -3.56
N LYS A 177 13.60 10.50 -4.85
CA LYS A 177 13.09 11.47 -5.83
C LYS A 177 11.58 11.35 -5.99
N GLU A 178 11.03 10.15 -6.01
CA GLU A 178 9.60 9.90 -6.14
C GLU A 178 8.82 10.45 -4.94
N VAL A 179 9.32 10.24 -3.71
CA VAL A 179 8.75 10.85 -2.50
C VAL A 179 8.80 12.38 -2.58
N TRP A 180 9.90 12.95 -3.04
CA TRP A 180 10.01 14.39 -3.28
C TRP A 180 8.99 14.88 -4.31
N ASP A 181 8.80 14.13 -5.40
CA ASP A 181 7.81 14.46 -6.43
C ASP A 181 6.37 14.42 -5.89
N VAL A 182 6.04 13.48 -5.00
CA VAL A 182 4.75 13.47 -4.30
C VAL A 182 4.57 14.77 -3.50
N TYR A 183 5.55 15.20 -2.71
CA TYR A 183 5.45 16.47 -1.96
C TYR A 183 5.23 17.68 -2.86
N ARG A 184 5.99 17.77 -3.96
CA ARG A 184 5.99 18.95 -4.82
C ARG A 184 4.88 18.99 -5.86
N LYS A 185 4.56 17.84 -6.47
CA LYS A 185 3.66 17.77 -7.63
C LYS A 185 2.24 17.35 -7.22
N VAL A 186 2.10 16.43 -6.26
CA VAL A 186 0.79 15.92 -5.82
C VAL A 186 0.27 16.75 -4.65
N GLU A 187 1.06 16.83 -3.57
CA GLU A 187 0.69 17.54 -2.35
C GLU A 187 0.83 19.07 -2.46
N LYS A 188 1.59 19.56 -3.44
CA LYS A 188 1.86 20.99 -3.70
C LYS A 188 2.41 21.74 -2.47
N LEU A 189 3.17 21.04 -1.62
CA LEU A 189 3.79 21.64 -0.44
C LEU A 189 4.79 22.70 -0.87
N ASN A 190 4.94 23.76 -0.07
CA ASN A 190 6.02 24.73 -0.29
C ASN A 190 7.40 24.08 -0.11
N ILE A 191 8.45 24.69 -0.66
CA ILE A 191 9.79 24.10 -0.72
C ILE A 191 10.37 23.85 0.69
N PHE A 192 10.16 24.77 1.63
CA PHE A 192 10.71 24.66 2.98
C PHE A 192 10.07 23.51 3.75
N TYR A 193 8.74 23.40 3.70
CA TYR A 193 8.04 22.30 4.36
C TYR A 193 8.34 20.94 3.70
N SER A 194 8.48 20.92 2.36
CA SER A 194 8.93 19.72 1.64
C SER A 194 10.30 19.26 2.12
N ALA A 195 11.25 20.20 2.31
CA ALA A 195 12.58 19.87 2.82
C ALA A 195 12.52 19.30 4.25
N ILE A 196 11.75 19.92 5.15
CA ILE A 196 11.56 19.40 6.52
C ILE A 196 10.98 17.98 6.51
N CYS A 197 9.95 17.72 5.70
CA CYS A 197 9.37 16.41 5.57
C CYS A 197 10.36 15.39 4.99
N PHE A 198 11.14 15.80 4.00
CA PHE A 198 12.12 14.93 3.35
C PHE A 198 13.28 14.54 4.28
N PHE A 199 13.77 15.47 5.10
CA PHE A 199 14.75 15.14 6.15
C PHE A 199 14.19 14.13 7.15
N GLY A 200 12.93 14.31 7.59
CA GLY A 200 12.26 13.33 8.44
C GLY A 200 12.12 11.95 7.78
N TYR A 201 11.72 11.93 6.51
CA TYR A 201 11.65 10.70 5.71
C TYR A 201 13.02 10.00 5.62
N ALA A 202 14.08 10.74 5.27
CA ALA A 202 15.43 10.17 5.14
C ALA A 202 15.93 9.59 6.46
N PHE A 203 15.72 10.31 7.58
CA PHE A 203 16.07 9.82 8.92
C PHE A 203 15.33 8.53 9.27
N ASN A 204 14.00 8.48 9.07
CA ASN A 204 13.20 7.30 9.35
C ASN A 204 13.53 6.13 8.40
N ALA A 205 13.89 6.40 7.14
CA ALA A 205 14.31 5.38 6.20
C ALA A 205 15.63 4.70 6.60
N ILE A 206 16.55 5.44 7.23
CA ILE A 206 17.79 4.89 7.81
C ILE A 206 17.45 4.05 9.04
N LYS A 207 16.68 4.61 9.98
CA LYS A 207 16.28 3.92 11.22
C LYS A 207 15.55 2.60 10.98
N LYS A 208 14.74 2.51 9.93
CA LYS A 208 14.00 1.29 9.54
C LYS A 208 14.93 0.12 9.16
N ARG A 209 16.20 0.39 8.88
CA ARG A 209 17.20 -0.60 8.42
C ARG A 209 18.21 -1.00 9.49
N MET A 210 18.28 -0.27 10.58
CA MET A 210 19.05 -0.60 11.78
C MET A 210 18.25 -1.53 12.68
#